data_a061d391566dd4c2117cb39676245efc
#
_entry.id   a061d391566dd4c2117cb39676245efc
#
_cell.length_a   1.000
_cell.length_b   1.000
_cell.length_c   1.000
_cell.angle_alpha   90.00
_cell.angle_beta   90.00
_cell.angle_gamma   90.00
#
_symmetry.space_group_name_H-M   'P 1'
#
loop_
_entity.id
_entity.type
_entity.pdbx_description
1 polymer ?
#
loop_
_entity_poly.entity_id
_entity_poly.type
_entity_poly.pdbx_seq_one_letter_code
_entity_poly.pdbx_strand_id
1 'polypeptide(L)'
;EKQTYPNFEIVIVNDGSKDNTSNVLREYGLTHSRLIIINKENGGVSSARNTGIRKAQGQFICFMDDDDEIDPNYLLKMYTRQHETGGDAIYCGLYGHYIKDGVTYSPINTEFNEGSLLFDFFYKKVRFHIGCLFIRKQLLEENNLFFDEDLRLGEDLDFIYRLLITCDMYAVPYYMYKHNYRENSLMNSCRTITHYRHESFAHERIYSSVMQLYKGNRKEEIHTLLSQNRAYHKTRYLWNVLLNGDFKLLNQLVESNDKELRDCNLPGKRDKRRAKILASKNYILWRMVRLVNRKKNKR
;
A
#
# COMPACT_ATOMS: atom_id res chain seq x y z
N GLU A 1 -24.08 -6.58 2.77
CA GLU A 1 -25.39 -7.26 2.86
C GLU A 1 -25.82 -7.91 1.54
N LYS A 2 -25.39 -7.37 0.40
CA LYS A 2 -25.79 -7.88 -0.94
C LYS A 2 -24.96 -9.09 -1.42
N GLN A 3 -24.07 -9.65 -0.59
CA GLN A 3 -23.27 -10.79 -1.01
C GLN A 3 -24.13 -12.04 -1.18
N THR A 4 -23.93 -12.73 -2.30
CA THR A 4 -24.68 -13.96 -2.64
C THR A 4 -24.15 -15.19 -1.87
N TYR A 5 -22.92 -15.17 -1.38
CA TYR A 5 -22.36 -16.19 -0.49
C TYR A 5 -22.88 -15.95 0.94
N PRO A 6 -23.57 -16.95 1.56
CA PRO A 6 -24.25 -16.70 2.81
C PRO A 6 -23.38 -16.83 4.07
N ASN A 7 -22.26 -17.55 3.99
CA ASN A 7 -21.49 -17.91 5.18
C ASN A 7 -20.26 -17.00 5.38
N PHE A 8 -20.50 -15.81 5.92
CA PHE A 8 -19.45 -14.84 6.24
C PHE A 8 -19.80 -14.02 7.48
N GLU A 9 -18.80 -13.48 8.11
CA GLU A 9 -18.86 -12.47 9.16
C GLU A 9 -18.26 -11.16 8.68
N ILE A 10 -18.61 -10.06 9.32
CA ILE A 10 -18.02 -8.73 9.08
C ILE A 10 -17.41 -8.26 10.39
N VAL A 11 -16.10 -8.11 10.40
CA VAL A 11 -15.36 -7.58 11.56
C VAL A 11 -15.04 -6.11 11.32
N ILE A 12 -15.72 -5.22 12.02
CA ILE A 12 -15.47 -3.78 11.97
C ILE A 12 -14.60 -3.38 13.15
N VAL A 13 -13.45 -2.81 12.86
CA VAL A 13 -12.54 -2.28 13.87
C VAL A 13 -12.61 -0.76 13.85
N ASN A 14 -13.27 -0.19 14.86
CA ASN A 14 -13.29 1.26 15.07
C ASN A 14 -12.01 1.69 15.78
N ASP A 15 -11.10 2.29 15.05
CA ASP A 15 -9.78 2.72 15.53
C ASP A 15 -9.81 4.12 16.18
N GLY A 16 -10.74 4.30 17.12
CA GLY A 16 -10.83 5.51 17.93
C GLY A 16 -11.45 6.71 17.20
N SER A 17 -12.51 6.48 16.42
CA SER A 17 -13.30 7.55 15.79
C SER A 17 -13.82 8.54 16.83
N LYS A 18 -13.71 9.85 16.52
CA LYS A 18 -14.11 10.95 17.40
C LYS A 18 -15.50 11.53 17.06
N ASP A 19 -16.09 11.08 15.99
CA ASP A 19 -17.42 11.43 15.50
C ASP A 19 -18.50 10.46 15.99
N ASN A 20 -19.67 10.47 15.38
CA ASN A 20 -20.78 9.60 15.74
C ASN A 20 -20.65 8.13 15.30
N THR A 21 -19.52 7.72 14.71
CA THR A 21 -19.31 6.37 14.17
C THR A 21 -19.62 5.28 15.20
N SER A 22 -19.14 5.42 16.43
CA SER A 22 -19.37 4.42 17.50
C SER A 22 -20.84 4.18 17.81
N ASN A 23 -21.68 5.23 17.79
CA ASN A 23 -23.12 5.11 18.03
C ASN A 23 -23.82 4.44 16.85
N VAL A 24 -23.47 4.84 15.63
CA VAL A 24 -24.01 4.24 14.40
C VAL A 24 -23.70 2.75 14.34
N LEU A 25 -22.45 2.37 14.61
CA LEU A 25 -22.03 0.97 14.63
C LEU A 25 -22.79 0.16 15.69
N ARG A 26 -22.98 0.72 16.89
CA ARG A 26 -23.72 0.05 17.96
C ARG A 26 -25.18 -0.20 17.55
N GLU A 27 -25.86 0.78 16.99
CA GLU A 27 -27.24 0.64 16.53
C GLU A 27 -27.37 -0.39 15.41
N TYR A 28 -26.43 -0.36 14.45
CA TYR A 28 -26.39 -1.30 13.34
C TYR A 28 -26.13 -2.74 13.82
N GLY A 29 -25.24 -2.90 14.79
CA GLY A 29 -24.89 -4.20 15.38
C GLY A 29 -26.04 -4.90 16.09
N LEU A 30 -27.03 -4.14 16.62
CA LEU A 30 -28.22 -4.72 17.26
C LEU A 30 -29.12 -5.48 16.28
N THR A 31 -29.07 -5.17 14.99
CA THR A 31 -29.93 -5.74 13.96
C THR A 31 -29.20 -6.70 13.01
N HIS A 32 -27.87 -6.81 13.10
CA HIS A 32 -27.06 -7.56 12.15
C HIS A 32 -26.16 -8.59 12.86
N SER A 33 -26.65 -9.82 12.99
CA SER A 33 -25.97 -10.91 13.73
C SER A 33 -24.60 -11.35 13.18
N ARG A 34 -24.29 -10.98 11.94
CA ARG A 34 -22.99 -11.28 11.29
C ARG A 34 -21.90 -10.25 11.61
N LEU A 35 -22.26 -9.19 12.33
CA LEU A 35 -21.40 -8.05 12.57
C LEU A 35 -20.68 -8.19 13.91
N ILE A 36 -19.36 -8.15 13.88
CA ILE A 36 -18.49 -8.10 15.06
C ILE A 36 -17.88 -6.70 15.11
N ILE A 37 -18.21 -5.93 16.13
CA ILE A 37 -17.71 -4.55 16.30
C ILE A 37 -16.67 -4.54 17.42
N ILE A 38 -15.50 -3.98 17.09
CA ILE A 38 -14.39 -3.85 18.02
C ILE A 38 -14.02 -2.37 18.12
N ASN A 39 -14.12 -1.80 19.31
CA ASN A 39 -13.64 -0.45 19.58
C ASN A 39 -12.25 -0.52 20.22
N LYS A 40 -11.29 0.28 19.72
CA LYS A 40 -9.95 0.37 20.29
C LYS A 40 -9.45 1.81 20.25
N GLU A 41 -8.41 2.09 21.01
CA GLU A 41 -7.67 3.34 20.89
C GLU A 41 -6.99 3.45 19.53
N ASN A 42 -6.88 4.67 19.00
CA ASN A 42 -6.31 4.90 17.69
C ASN A 42 -4.85 4.42 17.61
N GLY A 43 -4.61 3.45 16.74
CA GLY A 43 -3.28 2.88 16.45
C GLY A 43 -2.91 2.97 14.97
N GLY A 44 -3.83 3.45 14.13
CA GLY A 44 -3.69 3.53 12.68
C GLY A 44 -4.17 2.28 11.95
N VAL A 45 -4.25 2.38 10.61
CA VAL A 45 -4.85 1.38 9.73
C VAL A 45 -4.22 -0.02 9.87
N SER A 46 -2.91 -0.11 10.00
CA SER A 46 -2.19 -1.38 10.22
C SER A 46 -2.66 -2.07 11.51
N SER A 47 -2.73 -1.32 12.61
CA SER A 47 -3.17 -1.83 13.91
C SER A 47 -4.64 -2.27 13.88
N ALA A 48 -5.49 -1.51 13.19
CA ALA A 48 -6.89 -1.87 12.99
C ALA A 48 -7.03 -3.16 12.18
N ARG A 49 -6.34 -3.27 11.02
CA ARG A 49 -6.37 -4.49 10.19
C ARG A 49 -5.81 -5.70 10.93
N ASN A 50 -4.71 -5.57 11.68
CA ASN A 50 -4.15 -6.64 12.51
C ASN A 50 -5.12 -7.10 13.62
N THR A 51 -5.83 -6.15 14.23
CA THR A 51 -6.89 -6.49 15.21
C THR A 51 -8.00 -7.27 14.54
N GLY A 52 -8.43 -6.88 13.33
CA GLY A 52 -9.41 -7.60 12.52
C GLY A 52 -8.98 -9.03 12.23
N ILE A 53 -7.75 -9.25 11.75
CA ILE A 53 -7.20 -10.59 11.46
C ILE A 53 -7.26 -11.49 12.71
N ARG A 54 -6.80 -10.96 13.86
CA ARG A 54 -6.77 -11.75 15.12
C ARG A 54 -8.16 -12.10 15.65
N LYS A 55 -9.16 -11.26 15.38
CA LYS A 55 -10.54 -11.42 15.89
C LYS A 55 -11.46 -12.17 14.96
N ALA A 56 -11.14 -12.21 13.69
CA ALA A 56 -11.89 -12.97 12.71
C ALA A 56 -11.92 -14.46 13.04
N GLN A 57 -13.07 -15.10 12.85
CA GLN A 57 -13.31 -16.53 13.08
C GLN A 57 -13.36 -17.32 11.78
N GLY A 58 -13.55 -16.62 10.65
CA GLY A 58 -13.60 -17.21 9.32
C GLY A 58 -12.27 -17.87 8.89
N GLN A 59 -12.37 -18.87 8.05
CA GLN A 59 -11.21 -19.57 7.48
C GLN A 59 -10.40 -18.68 6.51
N PHE A 60 -11.04 -17.68 5.93
CA PHE A 60 -10.48 -16.76 4.97
C PHE A 60 -10.66 -15.32 5.40
N ILE A 61 -9.71 -14.47 5.05
CA ILE A 61 -9.71 -13.03 5.33
C ILE A 61 -9.83 -12.27 4.02
N CYS A 62 -10.76 -11.31 3.99
CA CYS A 62 -10.84 -10.25 2.99
C CYS A 62 -10.69 -8.90 3.71
N PHE A 63 -10.06 -7.95 3.05
CA PHE A 63 -9.98 -6.58 3.55
C PHE A 63 -10.93 -5.69 2.76
N MET A 64 -11.51 -4.71 3.44
CA MET A 64 -12.38 -3.72 2.80
C MET A 64 -12.21 -2.37 3.49
N ASP A 65 -11.91 -1.36 2.73
CA ASP A 65 -11.88 0.01 3.24
C ASP A 65 -13.32 0.55 3.32
N ASP A 66 -13.60 1.45 4.24
CA ASP A 66 -14.96 1.89 4.59
C ASP A 66 -15.64 2.72 3.48
N ASP A 67 -14.89 3.17 2.49
CA ASP A 67 -15.35 3.95 1.35
C ASP A 67 -15.41 3.16 0.03
N ASP A 68 -15.06 1.88 0.03
CA ASP A 68 -14.99 1.04 -1.15
C ASP A 68 -16.22 0.14 -1.32
N GLU A 69 -16.34 -0.47 -2.49
CA GLU A 69 -17.44 -1.38 -2.84
C GLU A 69 -16.93 -2.70 -3.42
N ILE A 70 -17.66 -3.78 -3.15
CA ILE A 70 -17.42 -5.10 -3.77
C ILE A 70 -18.64 -5.58 -4.54
N ASP A 71 -18.40 -6.32 -5.63
CA ASP A 71 -19.48 -6.98 -6.40
C ASP A 71 -20.28 -7.94 -5.51
N PRO A 72 -21.61 -8.06 -5.68
CA PRO A 72 -22.42 -9.00 -4.90
C PRO A 72 -21.97 -10.46 -4.96
N ASN A 73 -21.27 -10.87 -6.00
CA ASN A 73 -20.74 -12.23 -6.14
C ASN A 73 -19.26 -12.35 -5.73
N TYR A 74 -18.67 -11.30 -5.14
CA TYR A 74 -17.25 -11.29 -4.77
C TYR A 74 -16.90 -12.50 -3.90
N LEU A 75 -17.54 -12.66 -2.75
CA LEU A 75 -17.25 -13.76 -1.83
C LEU A 75 -17.50 -15.14 -2.46
N LEU A 76 -18.61 -15.28 -3.19
CA LEU A 76 -18.92 -16.56 -3.84
C LEU A 76 -17.85 -16.96 -4.85
N LYS A 77 -17.44 -16.05 -5.74
CA LYS A 77 -16.45 -16.34 -6.77
C LYS A 77 -15.05 -16.61 -6.19
N MET A 78 -14.64 -15.82 -5.16
CA MET A 78 -13.36 -16.01 -4.49
C MET A 78 -13.31 -17.36 -3.77
N TYR A 79 -14.37 -17.71 -3.04
CA TYR A 79 -14.49 -19.00 -2.36
C TYR A 79 -14.52 -20.18 -3.36
N THR A 80 -15.29 -20.06 -4.45
CA THR A 80 -15.34 -21.10 -5.50
C THR A 80 -13.95 -21.33 -6.09
N ARG A 81 -13.24 -20.24 -6.45
CA ARG A 81 -11.90 -20.34 -7.01
C ARG A 81 -10.91 -20.98 -6.03
N GLN A 82 -11.00 -20.64 -4.77
CA GLN A 82 -10.19 -21.27 -3.72
C GLN A 82 -10.47 -22.76 -3.62
N HIS A 83 -11.73 -23.16 -3.68
CA HIS A 83 -12.11 -24.56 -3.61
C HIS A 83 -11.63 -25.36 -4.84
N GLU A 84 -11.66 -24.76 -6.03
CA GLU A 84 -11.15 -25.37 -7.28
C GLU A 84 -9.65 -25.57 -7.26
N THR A 85 -8.89 -24.62 -6.72
CA THR A 85 -7.42 -24.62 -6.79
C THR A 85 -6.75 -25.17 -5.54
N GLY A 86 -7.44 -25.15 -4.39
CA GLY A 86 -6.85 -25.39 -3.09
C GLY A 86 -5.87 -24.30 -2.64
N GLY A 87 -5.77 -23.19 -3.39
CA GLY A 87 -4.81 -22.12 -3.14
C GLY A 87 -5.02 -21.37 -1.83
N ASP A 88 -3.95 -20.87 -1.25
CA ASP A 88 -4.01 -20.11 0.00
C ASP A 88 -4.37 -18.65 -0.21
N ALA A 89 -4.13 -18.12 -1.41
CA ALA A 89 -4.46 -16.73 -1.74
C ALA A 89 -5.06 -16.61 -3.14
N ILE A 90 -6.23 -15.96 -3.19
CA ILE A 90 -6.98 -15.68 -4.43
C ILE A 90 -7.04 -14.17 -4.60
N TYR A 91 -7.01 -13.69 -5.84
CA TYR A 91 -7.18 -12.28 -6.13
C TYR A 91 -8.15 -12.02 -7.29
N CYS A 92 -8.72 -10.82 -7.32
CA CYS A 92 -9.56 -10.34 -8.42
C CYS A 92 -9.07 -9.01 -8.98
N GLY A 93 -9.69 -8.54 -10.04
CA GLY A 93 -9.40 -7.25 -10.65
C GLY A 93 -10.02 -6.09 -9.86
N LEU A 94 -9.41 -4.92 -10.07
CA LEU A 94 -9.72 -3.65 -9.42
C LEU A 94 -10.32 -2.66 -10.42
N TYR A 95 -11.43 -2.01 -10.07
CA TYR A 95 -11.88 -0.78 -10.69
C TYR A 95 -11.32 0.43 -9.92
N GLY A 96 -10.62 1.31 -10.63
CA GLY A 96 -10.27 2.63 -10.13
C GLY A 96 -11.35 3.64 -10.51
N HIS A 97 -11.62 4.57 -9.61
CA HIS A 97 -12.54 5.66 -9.83
C HIS A 97 -11.78 6.93 -10.24
N TYR A 98 -12.07 7.48 -11.41
CA TYR A 98 -11.57 8.78 -11.85
C TYR A 98 -12.71 9.80 -11.87
N ILE A 99 -12.66 10.80 -10.97
CA ILE A 99 -13.52 11.97 -11.05
C ILE A 99 -12.84 12.99 -11.97
N LYS A 100 -13.26 13.03 -13.23
CA LYS A 100 -13.27 14.22 -14.05
C LYS A 100 -14.60 14.18 -14.78
N ASP A 101 -15.48 15.12 -14.48
CA ASP A 101 -16.75 15.36 -15.19
C ASP A 101 -17.83 14.26 -15.15
N GLY A 102 -17.87 13.46 -14.10
CA GLY A 102 -18.84 12.38 -13.88
C GLY A 102 -18.15 11.08 -13.40
N VAL A 103 -18.86 10.34 -12.58
CA VAL A 103 -18.35 9.10 -11.98
C VAL A 103 -18.16 8.03 -13.06
N THR A 104 -16.93 7.75 -13.44
CA THR A 104 -16.63 6.64 -14.35
C THR A 104 -15.66 5.67 -13.69
N TYR A 105 -16.09 4.45 -13.41
CA TYR A 105 -15.20 3.36 -13.01
C TYR A 105 -14.46 2.83 -14.24
N SER A 106 -13.13 2.77 -14.15
CA SER A 106 -12.31 2.15 -15.19
C SER A 106 -11.55 0.97 -14.61
N PRO A 107 -11.49 -0.17 -15.31
CA PRO A 107 -10.69 -1.29 -14.86
C PRO A 107 -9.21 -0.87 -14.81
N ILE A 108 -8.56 -1.15 -13.70
CA ILE A 108 -7.10 -1.04 -13.61
C ILE A 108 -6.55 -2.23 -14.38
N ASN A 109 -5.94 -1.95 -15.53
CA ASN A 109 -5.48 -3.00 -16.43
C ASN A 109 -4.53 -3.97 -15.71
N THR A 110 -4.88 -5.26 -15.73
CA THR A 110 -4.11 -6.33 -15.10
C THR A 110 -4.18 -7.59 -15.97
N GLU A 111 -3.07 -8.31 -16.05
CA GLU A 111 -3.07 -9.70 -16.50
C GLU A 111 -3.52 -10.56 -15.33
N PHE A 112 -4.37 -11.56 -15.59
CA PHE A 112 -4.83 -12.50 -14.56
C PHE A 112 -3.94 -13.75 -14.51
N ASN A 113 -2.63 -13.52 -14.29
CA ASN A 113 -1.65 -14.57 -14.16
C ASN A 113 -1.80 -15.30 -12.82
N GLU A 114 -1.26 -16.54 -12.75
CA GLU A 114 -1.34 -17.38 -11.56
C GLU A 114 0.04 -17.96 -11.20
N GLY A 115 0.15 -18.47 -9.97
CA GLY A 115 1.41 -18.99 -9.44
C GLY A 115 2.21 -17.90 -8.71
N SER A 116 3.52 -17.93 -8.86
CA SER A 116 4.43 -16.96 -8.23
C SER A 116 4.40 -15.63 -8.96
N LEU A 117 3.69 -14.66 -8.41
CA LEU A 117 3.41 -13.37 -9.07
C LEU A 117 4.32 -12.22 -8.65
N LEU A 118 5.34 -12.45 -7.82
CA LEU A 118 6.20 -11.37 -7.30
C LEU A 118 6.77 -10.50 -8.43
N PHE A 119 7.30 -11.11 -9.48
CA PHE A 119 7.88 -10.37 -10.61
C PHE A 119 6.83 -9.72 -11.50
N ASP A 120 5.71 -10.38 -11.72
CA ASP A 120 4.59 -9.81 -12.48
C ASP A 120 4.01 -8.58 -11.79
N PHE A 121 3.99 -8.59 -10.46
CA PHE A 121 3.61 -7.43 -9.65
C PHE A 121 4.66 -6.31 -9.73
N PHE A 122 5.96 -6.61 -9.64
CA PHE A 122 7.03 -5.64 -9.86
C PHE A 122 6.96 -4.98 -11.22
N TYR A 123 6.74 -5.76 -12.27
CA TYR A 123 6.65 -5.27 -13.65
C TYR A 123 5.29 -4.71 -14.02
N LYS A 124 4.35 -4.65 -13.05
CA LYS A 124 3.00 -4.10 -13.21
C LYS A 124 2.16 -4.82 -14.27
N LYS A 125 2.47 -6.07 -14.57
CA LYS A 125 1.62 -6.93 -15.38
C LYS A 125 0.37 -7.32 -14.61
N VAL A 126 0.55 -7.70 -13.33
CA VAL A 126 -0.53 -7.96 -12.39
C VAL A 126 -0.66 -6.76 -11.44
N ARG A 127 -1.88 -6.29 -11.23
CA ARG A 127 -2.21 -5.16 -10.35
C ARG A 127 -3.46 -5.45 -9.56
N PHE A 128 -3.35 -5.38 -8.26
CA PHE A 128 -4.47 -5.50 -7.34
C PHE A 128 -4.21 -4.67 -6.08
N HIS A 129 -5.27 -4.36 -5.38
CA HIS A 129 -5.29 -3.70 -4.08
C HIS A 129 -5.47 -4.73 -2.97
N ILE A 130 -5.22 -4.37 -1.72
CA ILE A 130 -5.45 -5.25 -0.57
C ILE A 130 -6.88 -5.78 -0.52
N GLY A 131 -7.87 -4.97 -0.91
CA GLY A 131 -9.28 -5.36 -0.98
C GLY A 131 -9.64 -6.34 -2.10
N CYS A 132 -8.72 -6.59 -3.04
CA CYS A 132 -8.88 -7.62 -4.07
C CYS A 132 -8.51 -9.02 -3.59
N LEU A 133 -8.04 -9.17 -2.35
CA LEU A 133 -7.46 -10.40 -1.84
C LEU A 133 -8.43 -11.20 -0.99
N PHE A 134 -8.35 -12.53 -1.13
CA PHE A 134 -9.03 -13.53 -0.32
C PHE A 134 -7.98 -14.54 0.12
N ILE A 135 -7.63 -14.53 1.41
CA ILE A 135 -6.43 -15.18 1.93
C ILE A 135 -6.81 -16.16 3.04
N ARG A 136 -6.27 -17.38 3.01
CA ARG A 136 -6.42 -18.33 4.12
C ARG A 136 -5.83 -17.74 5.40
N LYS A 137 -6.67 -17.64 6.44
CA LYS A 137 -6.24 -17.09 7.74
C LYS A 137 -5.05 -17.83 8.34
N GLN A 138 -5.05 -19.15 8.25
CA GLN A 138 -3.96 -20.00 8.74
C GLN A 138 -2.61 -19.64 8.09
N LEU A 139 -2.58 -19.33 6.78
CA LEU A 139 -1.36 -18.85 6.11
C LEU A 139 -0.80 -17.59 6.77
N LEU A 140 -1.68 -16.64 7.11
CA LEU A 140 -1.28 -15.39 7.77
C LEU A 140 -0.67 -15.65 9.15
N GLU A 141 -1.28 -16.54 9.92
CA GLU A 141 -0.85 -16.88 11.28
C GLU A 141 0.47 -17.67 11.28
N GLU A 142 0.59 -18.71 10.47
CA GLU A 142 1.79 -19.56 10.38
C GLU A 142 3.03 -18.81 9.89
N ASN A 143 2.85 -17.84 9.01
CA ASN A 143 3.95 -17.06 8.44
C ASN A 143 4.12 -15.69 9.12
N ASN A 144 3.40 -15.42 10.20
CA ASN A 144 3.41 -14.11 10.88
C ASN A 144 3.20 -12.93 9.91
N LEU A 145 2.28 -13.10 8.95
CA LEU A 145 1.94 -12.09 7.95
C LEU A 145 0.92 -11.10 8.53
N PHE A 146 1.41 -10.13 9.27
CA PHE A 146 0.63 -9.00 9.78
C PHE A 146 1.12 -7.70 9.15
N PHE A 147 0.28 -6.66 9.18
CA PHE A 147 0.69 -5.32 8.73
C PHE A 147 1.74 -4.75 9.68
N ASP A 148 2.73 -4.05 9.13
CA ASP A 148 3.73 -3.33 9.92
C ASP A 148 3.08 -2.08 10.53
N GLU A 149 2.96 -2.04 11.85
CA GLU A 149 2.29 -0.95 12.58
C GLU A 149 3.14 0.34 12.66
N ASP A 150 4.42 0.26 12.32
CA ASP A 150 5.29 1.43 12.18
C ASP A 150 5.07 2.18 10.86
N LEU A 151 4.46 1.53 9.87
CA LEU A 151 4.17 2.13 8.58
C LEU A 151 2.90 2.99 8.63
N ARG A 152 3.04 4.26 8.26
CA ARG A 152 1.92 5.21 8.12
C ARG A 152 1.46 5.38 6.66
N LEU A 153 2.24 4.86 5.72
CA LEU A 153 1.95 4.78 4.28
C LEU A 153 2.68 3.57 3.73
N GLY A 154 2.06 2.89 2.75
CA GLY A 154 2.64 1.75 2.06
C GLY A 154 2.64 0.45 2.85
N GLU A 155 1.84 0.39 3.92
CA GLU A 155 1.61 -0.80 4.73
C GLU A 155 0.96 -1.93 3.94
N ASP A 156 0.08 -1.59 3.02
CA ASP A 156 -0.57 -2.50 2.07
C ASP A 156 0.43 -3.08 1.07
N LEU A 157 1.30 -2.23 0.54
CA LEU A 157 2.32 -2.64 -0.41
C LEU A 157 3.36 -3.57 0.24
N ASP A 158 3.80 -3.27 1.47
CA ASP A 158 4.68 -4.15 2.25
C ASP A 158 4.03 -5.53 2.49
N PHE A 159 2.76 -5.52 2.92
CA PHE A 159 2.00 -6.74 3.15
C PHE A 159 1.87 -7.58 1.87
N ILE A 160 1.51 -6.95 0.74
CA ILE A 160 1.37 -7.61 -0.56
C ILE A 160 2.70 -8.25 -1.00
N TYR A 161 3.82 -7.55 -0.90
CA TYR A 161 5.13 -8.14 -1.26
C TYR A 161 5.47 -9.35 -0.41
N ARG A 162 5.22 -9.30 0.91
CA ARG A 162 5.47 -10.43 1.80
C ARG A 162 4.54 -11.61 1.46
N LEU A 163 3.27 -11.35 1.17
CA LEU A 163 2.33 -12.37 0.71
C LEU A 163 2.79 -13.04 -0.58
N LEU A 164 3.20 -12.27 -1.60
CA LEU A 164 3.68 -12.77 -2.89
C LEU A 164 4.97 -13.59 -2.81
N ILE A 165 5.74 -13.45 -1.73
CA ILE A 165 6.92 -14.29 -1.45
C ILE A 165 6.51 -15.59 -0.77
N THR A 166 5.42 -15.55 0.00
CA THR A 166 5.03 -16.66 0.87
C THR A 166 4.22 -17.72 0.16
N CYS A 167 3.38 -17.34 -0.81
CA CYS A 167 2.50 -18.29 -1.50
C CYS A 167 2.28 -17.94 -2.97
N ASP A 168 1.85 -18.96 -3.72
CA ASP A 168 1.29 -18.78 -5.05
C ASP A 168 -0.10 -18.13 -4.98
N MET A 169 -0.42 -17.37 -6.03
CA MET A 169 -1.68 -16.64 -6.16
C MET A 169 -2.52 -17.23 -7.28
N TYR A 170 -3.84 -17.25 -7.11
CA TYR A 170 -4.78 -17.71 -8.11
C TYR A 170 -5.79 -16.62 -8.44
N ALA A 171 -6.16 -16.49 -9.71
CA ALA A 171 -6.99 -15.40 -10.18
C ALA A 171 -8.47 -15.74 -10.30
N VAL A 172 -9.32 -14.82 -9.93
CA VAL A 172 -10.70 -14.69 -10.42
C VAL A 172 -10.68 -13.61 -11.49
N PRO A 173 -10.79 -13.96 -12.80
CA PRO A 173 -10.55 -13.03 -13.91
C PRO A 173 -11.73 -12.08 -14.13
N TYR A 174 -12.18 -11.44 -13.07
CA TYR A 174 -13.23 -10.43 -13.05
C TYR A 174 -12.80 -9.23 -12.22
N TYR A 175 -13.26 -8.05 -12.60
CA TYR A 175 -13.10 -6.82 -11.82
C TYR A 175 -14.24 -6.76 -10.80
N MET A 176 -13.94 -6.98 -9.52
CA MET A 176 -14.94 -7.17 -8.48
C MET A 176 -14.80 -6.23 -7.29
N TYR A 177 -13.69 -5.54 -7.18
CA TYR A 177 -13.42 -4.53 -6.17
C TYR A 177 -13.45 -3.15 -6.80
N LYS A 178 -14.17 -2.19 -6.20
CA LYS A 178 -14.27 -0.80 -6.67
C LYS A 178 -13.65 0.11 -5.62
N HIS A 179 -12.51 0.69 -5.98
CA HIS A 179 -11.86 1.69 -5.15
C HIS A 179 -12.46 3.07 -5.42
N ASN A 180 -13.13 3.63 -4.41
CA ASN A 180 -13.76 4.94 -4.49
C ASN A 180 -12.76 6.04 -4.17
N TYR A 181 -12.69 7.04 -5.05
CA TYR A 181 -11.83 8.20 -4.88
C TYR A 181 -12.55 9.28 -4.08
N ARG A 182 -11.94 9.76 -2.99
CA ARG A 182 -12.41 10.96 -2.26
C ARG A 182 -11.43 12.12 -2.52
N GLU A 183 -11.96 13.32 -2.81
CA GLU A 183 -11.13 14.52 -3.00
C GLU A 183 -10.22 14.82 -1.80
N ASN A 184 -10.68 14.53 -0.59
CA ASN A 184 -9.96 14.74 0.66
C ASN A 184 -9.19 13.49 1.17
N SER A 185 -8.96 12.48 0.31
CA SER A 185 -8.19 11.30 0.71
C SER A 185 -6.73 11.68 1.02
N LEU A 186 -6.07 10.91 1.89
CA LEU A 186 -4.65 11.07 2.22
C LEU A 186 -3.75 11.05 0.96
N MET A 187 -4.16 10.31 -0.08
CA MET A 187 -3.43 10.20 -1.35
C MET A 187 -3.54 11.46 -2.22
N ASN A 188 -4.60 12.26 -2.04
CA ASN A 188 -4.91 13.44 -2.85
C ASN A 188 -4.63 14.75 -2.15
N SER A 189 -4.42 14.73 -0.83
CA SER A 189 -4.02 15.90 -0.07
C SER A 189 -2.67 16.44 -0.55
N CYS A 190 -2.45 17.75 -0.40
CA CYS A 190 -1.17 18.38 -0.74
C CYS A 190 -0.02 17.64 -0.03
N ARG A 191 0.87 17.02 -0.80
CA ARG A 191 1.95 16.19 -0.25
C ARG A 191 2.92 17.03 0.57
N THR A 192 2.90 16.83 1.87
CA THR A 192 3.80 17.49 2.84
C THR A 192 5.16 16.78 2.89
N ILE A 193 6.14 17.41 3.52
CA ILE A 193 7.46 16.76 3.79
C ILE A 193 7.27 15.48 4.61
N THR A 194 6.36 15.50 5.57
CA THR A 194 6.01 14.32 6.38
C THR A 194 5.53 13.16 5.51
N HIS A 195 4.71 13.45 4.51
CA HIS A 195 4.26 12.44 3.55
C HIS A 195 5.44 11.80 2.79
N TYR A 196 6.35 12.61 2.22
CA TYR A 196 7.54 12.09 1.54
C TYR A 196 8.48 11.31 2.47
N ARG A 197 8.55 11.69 3.75
CA ARG A 197 9.31 10.94 4.76
C ARG A 197 8.70 9.56 4.97
N HIS A 198 7.39 9.45 5.13
CA HIS A 198 6.71 8.17 5.30
C HIS A 198 6.82 7.28 4.05
N GLU A 199 6.67 7.84 2.84
CA GLU A 199 6.92 7.10 1.59
C GLU A 199 8.36 6.54 1.56
N SER A 200 9.35 7.37 1.88
CA SER A 200 10.76 6.93 1.91
C SER A 200 11.01 5.84 2.93
N PHE A 201 10.42 5.95 4.12
CA PHE A 201 10.52 4.95 5.18
C PHE A 201 9.86 3.64 4.77
N ALA A 202 8.69 3.67 4.15
CA ALA A 202 8.00 2.48 3.66
C ALA A 202 8.86 1.71 2.65
N HIS A 203 9.46 2.38 1.68
CA HIS A 203 10.34 1.72 0.70
C HIS A 203 11.64 1.16 1.31
N GLU A 204 12.13 1.72 2.40
CA GLU A 204 13.24 1.15 3.17
C GLU A 204 12.80 -0.17 3.86
N ARG A 205 11.62 -0.16 4.49
CA ARG A 205 11.05 -1.35 5.15
C ARG A 205 10.75 -2.46 4.15
N ILE A 206 10.09 -2.13 3.03
CA ILE A 206 9.81 -3.09 1.95
C ILE A 206 11.11 -3.72 1.43
N TYR A 207 12.14 -2.90 1.16
CA TYR A 207 13.43 -3.44 0.75
C TYR A 207 13.96 -4.44 1.77
N SER A 208 13.99 -4.08 3.05
CA SER A 208 14.53 -4.92 4.12
C SER A 208 13.75 -6.22 4.26
N SER A 209 12.41 -6.14 4.31
CA SER A 209 11.51 -7.29 4.46
C SER A 209 11.65 -8.27 3.29
N VAL A 210 11.59 -7.76 2.05
CA VAL A 210 11.69 -8.60 0.85
C VAL A 210 13.07 -9.25 0.73
N MET A 211 14.16 -8.51 0.97
CA MET A 211 15.53 -9.05 0.89
C MET A 211 15.81 -10.10 1.97
N GLN A 212 15.16 -10.00 3.12
CA GLN A 212 15.25 -11.01 4.19
C GLN A 212 14.47 -12.29 3.86
N LEU A 213 13.25 -12.13 3.33
CA LEU A 213 12.32 -13.24 3.11
C LEU A 213 12.59 -13.99 1.82
N TYR A 214 12.95 -13.29 0.74
CA TYR A 214 13.11 -13.93 -0.57
C TYR A 214 14.35 -14.83 -0.64
N LYS A 215 14.13 -16.10 -0.95
CA LYS A 215 15.17 -17.14 -1.06
C LYS A 215 15.36 -17.69 -2.49
N GLY A 216 14.63 -17.10 -3.47
CA GLY A 216 14.70 -17.56 -4.86
C GLY A 216 16.00 -17.16 -5.59
N ASN A 217 16.17 -17.69 -6.79
CA ASN A 217 17.37 -17.52 -7.62
C ASN A 217 17.50 -16.14 -8.30
N ARG A 218 16.43 -15.32 -8.32
CA ARG A 218 16.45 -13.96 -8.92
C ARG A 218 16.70 -12.86 -7.88
N LYS A 219 17.46 -13.15 -6.83
CA LYS A 219 17.69 -12.23 -5.70
C LYS A 219 18.37 -10.92 -6.13
N GLU A 220 19.32 -10.97 -7.06
CA GLU A 220 20.02 -9.79 -7.58
C GLU A 220 19.09 -8.87 -8.38
N GLU A 221 18.14 -9.42 -9.11
CA GLU A 221 17.15 -8.65 -9.84
C GLU A 221 16.20 -7.92 -8.88
N ILE A 222 15.69 -8.61 -7.86
CA ILE A 222 14.89 -8.00 -6.79
C ILE A 222 15.67 -6.91 -6.07
N HIS A 223 16.93 -7.17 -5.71
CA HIS A 223 17.81 -6.17 -5.11
C HIS A 223 17.89 -4.92 -5.98
N THR A 224 18.08 -5.08 -7.28
CA THR A 224 18.18 -3.96 -8.23
C THR A 224 16.89 -3.16 -8.28
N LEU A 225 15.73 -3.83 -8.46
CA LEU A 225 14.42 -3.19 -8.55
C LEU A 225 14.05 -2.42 -7.26
N LEU A 226 14.22 -3.07 -6.12
CA LEU A 226 13.89 -2.45 -4.82
C LEU A 226 14.86 -1.33 -4.45
N SER A 227 16.16 -1.48 -4.76
CA SER A 227 17.14 -0.42 -4.53
C SER A 227 16.85 0.83 -5.35
N GLN A 228 16.40 0.67 -6.60
CA GLN A 228 15.96 1.79 -7.43
C GLN A 228 14.74 2.50 -6.86
N ASN A 229 13.72 1.75 -6.42
CA ASN A 229 12.53 2.32 -5.80
C ASN A 229 12.87 3.05 -4.49
N ARG A 230 13.66 2.43 -3.63
CA ARG A 230 14.15 3.01 -2.38
C ARG A 230 14.88 4.33 -2.62
N ALA A 231 15.87 4.33 -3.52
CA ALA A 231 16.64 5.52 -3.88
C ALA A 231 15.76 6.62 -4.50
N TYR A 232 14.75 6.25 -5.30
CA TYR A 232 13.81 7.20 -5.88
C TYR A 232 13.00 7.93 -4.80
N HIS A 233 12.37 7.22 -3.87
CA HIS A 233 11.55 7.82 -2.82
C HIS A 233 12.40 8.62 -1.83
N LYS A 234 13.61 8.14 -1.50
CA LYS A 234 14.58 8.87 -0.70
C LYS A 234 15.02 10.18 -1.36
N THR A 235 15.35 10.15 -2.64
CA THR A 235 15.69 11.36 -3.41
C THR A 235 14.54 12.36 -3.42
N ARG A 236 13.31 11.91 -3.56
CA ARG A 236 12.11 12.78 -3.49
C ARG A 236 11.96 13.42 -2.11
N TYR A 237 12.13 12.66 -1.04
CA TYR A 237 12.07 13.18 0.32
C TYR A 237 13.13 14.27 0.55
N LEU A 238 14.41 13.98 0.28
CA LEU A 238 15.51 14.93 0.44
C LEU A 238 15.34 16.18 -0.41
N TRP A 239 14.85 16.02 -1.65
CA TRP A 239 14.53 17.15 -2.53
C TRP A 239 13.46 18.07 -1.94
N ASN A 240 12.44 17.53 -1.31
CA ASN A 240 11.41 18.33 -0.67
C ASN A 240 11.91 19.01 0.63
N VAL A 241 12.81 18.38 1.39
CA VAL A 241 13.52 19.04 2.51
C VAL A 241 14.33 20.22 1.99
N LEU A 242 15.05 20.08 0.87
CA LEU A 242 15.77 21.18 0.21
C LEU A 242 14.84 22.34 -0.16
N LEU A 243 13.71 22.04 -0.82
CA LEU A 243 12.74 23.06 -1.23
C LEU A 243 12.10 23.79 -0.04
N ASN A 244 11.88 23.11 1.06
CA ASN A 244 11.41 23.72 2.30
C ASN A 244 12.46 24.64 2.96
N GLY A 245 13.74 24.30 2.79
CA GLY A 245 14.89 25.11 3.24
C GLY A 245 15.39 24.78 4.62
N ASP A 246 15.08 23.62 5.12
CA ASP A 246 15.75 23.08 6.30
C ASP A 246 17.11 22.46 5.89
N PHE A 247 18.08 23.35 5.72
CA PHE A 247 19.41 22.96 5.27
C PHE A 247 20.22 22.20 6.33
N LYS A 248 19.91 22.37 7.62
CA LYS A 248 20.56 21.63 8.70
C LYS A 248 20.14 20.16 8.65
N LEU A 249 18.83 19.91 8.61
CA LEU A 249 18.28 18.55 8.44
C LEU A 249 18.75 17.94 7.12
N LEU A 250 18.72 18.71 6.03
CA LEU A 250 19.17 18.24 4.72
C LEU A 250 20.59 17.75 4.74
N ASN A 251 21.53 18.52 5.35
CA ASN A 251 22.93 18.13 5.42
C ASN A 251 23.12 16.80 6.17
N GLN A 252 22.49 16.66 7.34
CA GLN A 252 22.52 15.41 8.11
C GLN A 252 22.00 14.22 7.31
N LEU A 253 20.87 14.38 6.63
CA LEU A 253 20.25 13.33 5.82
C LEU A 253 21.08 12.97 4.59
N VAL A 254 21.71 13.94 3.94
CA VAL A 254 22.60 13.70 2.78
C VAL A 254 23.88 13.00 3.21
N GLU A 255 24.46 13.37 4.33
CA GLU A 255 25.65 12.69 4.87
C GLU A 255 25.39 11.22 5.18
N SER A 256 24.27 10.92 5.84
CA SER A 256 23.91 9.54 6.17
C SER A 256 23.50 8.69 4.95
N ASN A 257 23.22 9.30 3.80
CA ASN A 257 22.81 8.62 2.56
C ASN A 257 23.73 8.90 1.35
N ASP A 258 24.93 9.40 1.57
CA ASP A 258 25.85 9.86 0.51
C ASP A 258 26.15 8.77 -0.52
N LYS A 259 26.49 7.58 -0.07
CA LYS A 259 26.79 6.45 -0.96
C LYS A 259 25.59 6.09 -1.83
N GLU A 260 24.42 5.97 -1.24
CA GLU A 260 23.19 5.63 -1.97
C GLU A 260 22.82 6.69 -3.02
N LEU A 261 22.97 7.98 -2.71
CA LEU A 261 22.70 9.07 -3.64
C LEU A 261 23.69 9.11 -4.83
N ARG A 262 24.93 8.70 -4.64
CA ARG A 262 25.95 8.65 -5.69
C ARG A 262 25.80 7.44 -6.59
N ASP A 263 25.54 6.28 -5.99
CA ASP A 263 25.53 4.99 -6.66
C ASP A 263 24.16 4.61 -7.25
N CYS A 264 23.11 5.39 -6.94
CA CYS A 264 21.76 5.05 -7.34
C CYS A 264 21.54 5.15 -8.86
N ASN A 265 21.07 4.07 -9.45
CA ASN A 265 20.62 4.04 -10.84
C ASN A 265 19.15 4.44 -10.95
N LEU A 266 18.85 5.73 -10.82
CA LEU A 266 17.48 6.25 -10.94
C LEU A 266 16.99 6.21 -12.39
N PRO A 267 15.72 5.86 -12.63
CA PRO A 267 15.19 5.68 -14.00
C PRO A 267 15.09 6.99 -14.79
N GLY A 268 14.80 8.11 -14.15
CA GLY A 268 14.51 9.39 -14.80
C GLY A 268 15.69 10.36 -14.84
N LYS A 269 15.93 11.07 -15.97
CA LYS A 269 16.93 12.13 -16.08
C LYS A 269 16.78 13.21 -14.99
N ARG A 270 15.53 13.58 -14.68
CA ARG A 270 15.20 14.58 -13.66
C ARG A 270 15.65 14.12 -12.27
N ASP A 271 15.40 12.89 -11.92
CA ASP A 271 15.71 12.35 -10.59
C ASP A 271 17.21 12.06 -10.44
N LYS A 272 17.87 11.61 -11.50
CA LYS A 272 19.36 11.56 -11.56
C LYS A 272 19.99 12.94 -11.31
N ARG A 273 19.45 14.00 -11.92
CA ARG A 273 19.92 15.38 -11.69
C ARG A 273 19.71 15.83 -10.24
N ARG A 274 18.54 15.52 -9.66
CA ARG A 274 18.25 15.83 -8.25
C ARG A 274 19.21 15.13 -7.30
N ALA A 275 19.45 13.84 -7.50
CA ALA A 275 20.40 13.08 -6.69
C ALA A 275 21.81 13.68 -6.76
N LYS A 276 22.31 14.03 -7.95
CA LYS A 276 23.59 14.71 -8.13
C LYS A 276 23.68 16.05 -7.41
N ILE A 277 22.65 16.87 -7.45
CA ILE A 277 22.60 18.16 -6.75
C ILE A 277 22.64 17.94 -5.22
N LEU A 278 21.90 16.97 -4.72
CA LEU A 278 21.91 16.61 -3.29
C LEU A 278 23.27 16.08 -2.86
N ALA A 279 23.84 15.12 -3.61
CA ALA A 279 25.14 14.52 -3.33
C ALA A 279 26.33 15.51 -3.45
N SER A 280 26.15 16.64 -4.12
CA SER A 280 27.20 17.68 -4.23
C SER A 280 27.57 18.31 -2.89
N LYS A 281 26.66 18.25 -1.91
CA LYS A 281 26.78 18.93 -0.60
C LYS A 281 27.10 20.42 -0.71
N ASN A 282 26.78 21.01 -1.87
CA ASN A 282 27.07 22.43 -2.15
C ASN A 282 25.92 23.32 -1.66
N TYR A 283 26.12 23.96 -0.52
CA TYR A 283 25.14 24.81 0.15
C TYR A 283 24.68 25.99 -0.71
N ILE A 284 25.60 26.59 -1.49
CA ILE A 284 25.27 27.72 -2.39
C ILE A 284 24.33 27.22 -3.50
N LEU A 285 24.68 26.08 -4.12
CA LEU A 285 23.87 25.46 -5.16
C LEU A 285 22.47 25.12 -4.62
N TRP A 286 22.36 24.56 -3.41
CA TRP A 286 21.09 24.24 -2.77
C TRP A 286 20.22 25.48 -2.56
N ARG A 287 20.81 26.59 -2.10
CA ARG A 287 20.09 27.88 -1.96
C ARG A 287 19.60 28.41 -3.30
N MET A 288 20.44 28.37 -4.33
CA MET A 288 20.06 28.80 -5.68
C MET A 288 18.90 27.96 -6.24
N VAL A 289 18.96 26.64 -6.14
CA VAL A 289 17.91 25.73 -6.56
C VAL A 289 16.59 26.05 -5.86
N ARG A 290 16.60 26.28 -4.55
CA ARG A 290 15.43 26.66 -3.79
C ARG A 290 14.82 27.97 -4.28
N LEU A 291 15.63 28.99 -4.50
CA LEU A 291 15.18 30.33 -4.97
C LEU A 291 14.51 30.23 -6.36
N VAL A 292 15.10 29.49 -7.29
CA VAL A 292 14.55 29.30 -8.64
C VAL A 292 13.19 28.57 -8.57
N ASN A 293 13.06 27.53 -7.75
CA ASN A 293 11.78 26.79 -7.63
C ASN A 293 10.70 27.61 -6.94
N ARG A 294 11.01 28.46 -5.95
CA ARG A 294 10.05 29.38 -5.33
C ARG A 294 9.45 30.39 -6.33
N LYS A 295 10.26 30.89 -7.27
CA LYS A 295 9.78 31.79 -8.32
C LYS A 295 8.85 31.10 -9.32
N LYS A 296 9.07 29.79 -9.61
CA LYS A 296 8.20 29.02 -10.51
C LYS A 296 6.83 28.71 -9.90
N ASN A 297 6.74 28.49 -8.58
CA ASN A 297 5.49 28.19 -7.89
C ASN A 297 4.64 29.44 -7.56
N LYS A 298 5.15 30.65 -7.82
CA LYS A 298 4.42 31.92 -7.68
C LYS A 298 3.85 32.46 -9.00
N ARG A 299 4.11 31.82 -10.12
CA ARG A 299 3.52 32.05 -11.43
C ARG A 299 2.51 30.97 -11.77
#